data_2fa2d50bf4b885a1ab97266f4529a7d1
#
_entry.id   2fa2d50bf4b885a1ab97266f4529a7d1
#
_cell.length_a   1.000
_cell.length_b   1.000
_cell.length_c   1.000
_cell.angle_alpha   90.00
_cell.angle_beta   90.00
_cell.angle_gamma   90.00
#
_symmetry.space_group_name_H-M   'P 1'
#
loop_
_entity.id
_entity.type
_entity.pdbx_description
1 polymer ?
#
loop_
_entity_poly.entity_id
_entity_poly.type
_entity_poly.pdbx_seq_one_letter_code
_entity_poly.pdbx_strand_id
1 'polypeptide(L)'
;MDMDFTPKTLPTNLEAEQAVLAAVLMNNRALESVSEFLLPEHFSHPAHQEIYKLALRQFSAGIPFDIITAKTYLEQQGVLESVGGVDYLSKLASAGATVVNVEHYGRIIFDNARRRDLIGLGQNIIDSAYTEDIDNTVDSQIESAEQRLFNLASTGQSEQSMV
;
A
#
# COMPACT_ATOMS: atom_id res chain seq x y z
N MET A 1 -22.07 27.80 11.69
CA MET A 1 -21.57 26.67 10.88
C MET A 1 -20.16 26.39 11.33
N ASP A 2 -20.01 25.36 12.18
CA ASP A 2 -18.70 24.97 12.71
C ASP A 2 -17.96 24.22 11.59
N MET A 3 -17.11 24.95 10.86
CA MET A 3 -16.16 24.28 9.99
C MET A 3 -15.05 23.71 10.85
N ASP A 4 -15.05 22.41 11.03
CA ASP A 4 -14.00 21.73 11.74
C ASP A 4 -12.75 21.74 10.87
N PHE A 5 -11.77 22.60 11.22
CA PHE A 5 -10.49 22.70 10.54
C PHE A 5 -9.45 21.74 11.09
N THR A 6 -9.86 20.75 11.89
CA THR A 6 -8.93 19.75 12.39
C THR A 6 -8.31 18.99 11.21
N PRO A 7 -6.97 18.96 11.07
CA PRO A 7 -6.35 18.19 10.00
C PRO A 7 -6.74 16.72 10.10
N LYS A 8 -7.34 16.18 9.05
CA LYS A 8 -7.69 14.75 8.98
C LYS A 8 -6.44 13.97 8.64
N THR A 9 -6.19 12.90 9.39
CA THR A 9 -5.13 11.96 9.03
C THR A 9 -5.54 11.19 7.78
N LEU A 10 -4.56 10.84 6.95
CA LEU A 10 -4.82 10.02 5.77
C LEU A 10 -5.34 8.63 6.17
N PRO A 11 -6.26 8.05 5.38
CA PRO A 11 -6.77 6.70 5.65
C PRO A 11 -5.65 5.68 5.63
N THR A 12 -5.45 4.99 6.74
CA THR A 12 -4.48 3.91 6.88
C THR A 12 -5.05 2.85 7.82
N ASN A 13 -4.52 1.64 7.72
CA ASN A 13 -4.81 0.59 8.69
C ASN A 13 -3.55 -0.22 8.94
N LEU A 14 -2.74 0.22 9.90
CA LEU A 14 -1.48 -0.42 10.22
C LEU A 14 -1.66 -1.86 10.73
N GLU A 15 -2.76 -2.13 11.44
CA GLU A 15 -3.06 -3.49 11.90
C GLU A 15 -3.28 -4.44 10.74
N ALA A 16 -4.01 -3.99 9.70
CA ALA A 16 -4.21 -4.79 8.50
C ALA A 16 -2.89 -5.02 7.76
N GLU A 17 -2.03 -3.98 7.67
CA GLU A 17 -0.71 -4.11 7.05
C GLU A 17 0.15 -5.12 7.79
N GLN A 18 0.18 -5.05 9.12
CA GLN A 18 0.90 -6.00 9.96
C GLN A 18 0.35 -7.42 9.81
N ALA A 19 -0.97 -7.56 9.74
CA ALA A 19 -1.61 -8.87 9.59
C ALA A 19 -1.22 -9.55 8.28
N VAL A 20 -1.19 -8.82 7.17
CA VAL A 20 -0.76 -9.38 5.87
C VAL A 20 0.70 -9.81 5.93
N LEU A 21 1.58 -8.97 6.44
CA LEU A 21 3.00 -9.29 6.53
C LEU A 21 3.26 -10.46 7.47
N ALA A 22 2.55 -10.52 8.60
CA ALA A 22 2.64 -11.63 9.54
C ALA A 22 2.21 -12.95 8.90
N ALA A 23 1.10 -12.94 8.17
CA ALA A 23 0.61 -14.14 7.46
C ALA A 23 1.63 -14.63 6.43
N VAL A 24 2.23 -13.70 5.68
CA VAL A 24 3.22 -14.02 4.64
C VAL A 24 4.49 -14.60 5.25
N LEU A 25 4.96 -14.05 6.37
CA LEU A 25 6.14 -14.57 7.08
C LEU A 25 5.91 -15.98 7.64
N MET A 26 4.68 -16.26 8.09
CA MET A 26 4.32 -17.56 8.62
C MET A 26 4.10 -18.61 7.51
N ASN A 27 3.51 -18.19 6.38
CA ASN A 27 3.24 -19.05 5.25
C ASN A 27 3.29 -18.23 3.95
N ASN A 28 4.32 -18.43 3.16
CA ASN A 28 4.55 -17.68 1.93
C ASN A 28 3.41 -17.83 0.91
N ARG A 29 2.65 -18.94 0.98
CA ARG A 29 1.49 -19.14 0.11
C ARG A 29 0.38 -18.12 0.34
N ALA A 30 0.40 -17.41 1.48
CA ALA A 30 -0.52 -16.32 1.72
C ALA A 30 -0.38 -15.21 0.66
N LEU A 31 0.81 -15.06 0.05
CA LEU A 31 1.01 -14.12 -1.05
C LEU A 31 0.12 -14.42 -2.25
N GLU A 32 -0.22 -15.66 -2.50
CA GLU A 32 -1.09 -16.04 -3.62
C GLU A 32 -2.47 -15.39 -3.52
N SER A 33 -2.94 -15.15 -2.29
CA SER A 33 -4.25 -14.53 -2.04
C SER A 33 -4.28 -13.03 -2.28
N VAL A 34 -3.14 -12.35 -2.25
CA VAL A 34 -3.08 -10.89 -2.28
C VAL A 34 -2.19 -10.32 -3.39
N SER A 35 -1.24 -11.09 -3.92
CA SER A 35 -0.23 -10.58 -4.84
C SER A 35 -0.78 -10.06 -6.16
N GLU A 36 -1.95 -10.51 -6.59
CA GLU A 36 -2.55 -10.07 -7.85
C GLU A 36 -3.03 -8.63 -7.80
N PHE A 37 -3.48 -8.15 -6.62
CA PHE A 37 -4.01 -6.80 -6.49
C PHE A 37 -3.20 -5.91 -5.56
N LEU A 38 -2.51 -6.49 -4.56
CA LEU A 38 -1.81 -5.71 -3.55
C LEU A 38 -0.35 -5.51 -3.95
N LEU A 39 0.04 -4.25 -4.10
CA LEU A 39 1.39 -3.84 -4.47
C LEU A 39 2.10 -3.19 -3.27
N PRO A 40 3.43 -3.14 -3.24
CA PRO A 40 4.17 -2.51 -2.14
C PRO A 40 3.75 -1.06 -1.86
N GLU A 41 3.48 -0.28 -2.91
CA GLU A 41 3.07 1.12 -2.77
C GLU A 41 1.72 1.31 -2.08
N HIS A 42 0.91 0.25 -1.95
CA HIS A 42 -0.38 0.32 -1.24
C HIS A 42 -0.22 0.37 0.27
N PHE A 43 0.91 -0.11 0.79
CA PHE A 43 1.21 0.00 2.22
C PHE A 43 1.52 1.45 2.56
N SER A 44 1.00 1.92 3.69
CA SER A 44 1.20 3.31 4.11
C SER A 44 2.53 3.53 4.81
N HIS A 45 3.05 2.49 5.50
CA HIS A 45 4.29 2.57 6.26
C HIS A 45 5.47 2.15 5.39
N PRO A 46 6.53 2.98 5.30
CA PRO A 46 7.69 2.67 4.45
C PRO A 46 8.36 1.31 4.79
N ALA A 47 8.43 0.96 6.06
CA ALA A 47 8.98 -0.32 6.48
C ALA A 47 8.17 -1.49 5.92
N HIS A 48 6.84 -1.36 5.94
CA HIS A 48 5.94 -2.38 5.40
C HIS A 48 6.08 -2.52 3.88
N GLN A 49 6.26 -1.40 3.18
CA GLN A 49 6.52 -1.42 1.74
C GLN A 49 7.78 -2.22 1.41
N GLU A 50 8.87 -2.01 2.16
CA GLU A 50 10.13 -2.71 1.94
C GLU A 50 10.02 -4.20 2.24
N ILE A 51 9.37 -4.56 3.34
CA ILE A 51 9.17 -5.97 3.73
C ILE A 51 8.32 -6.70 2.67
N TYR A 52 7.22 -6.09 2.25
CA TYR A 52 6.33 -6.70 1.25
C TYR A 52 7.01 -6.82 -0.11
N LYS A 53 7.74 -5.80 -0.53
CA LYS A 53 8.52 -5.81 -1.77
C LYS A 53 9.52 -6.97 -1.79
N LEU A 54 10.20 -7.18 -0.68
CA LEU A 54 11.14 -8.29 -0.53
C LEU A 54 10.41 -9.64 -0.59
N ALA A 55 9.26 -9.75 0.07
CA ALA A 55 8.44 -10.96 0.05
C ALA A 55 8.04 -11.36 -1.37
N LEU A 56 7.55 -10.40 -2.16
CA LEU A 56 7.18 -10.63 -3.56
C LEU A 56 8.38 -11.07 -4.40
N ARG A 57 9.51 -10.41 -4.21
CA ARG A 57 10.73 -10.71 -4.95
C ARG A 57 11.24 -12.12 -4.67
N GLN A 58 11.28 -12.51 -3.41
CA GLN A 58 11.73 -13.85 -3.02
C GLN A 58 10.75 -14.92 -3.48
N PHE A 59 9.46 -14.67 -3.33
CA PHE A 59 8.42 -15.59 -3.80
C PHE A 59 8.53 -15.86 -5.30
N SER A 60 8.73 -14.81 -6.10
CA SER A 60 8.92 -14.95 -7.55
C SER A 60 10.19 -15.72 -7.92
N ALA A 61 11.22 -15.63 -7.10
CA ALA A 61 12.49 -16.33 -7.30
C ALA A 61 12.49 -17.75 -6.74
N GLY A 62 11.39 -18.18 -6.11
CA GLY A 62 11.30 -19.49 -5.47
C GLY A 62 12.11 -19.61 -4.17
N ILE A 63 12.47 -18.47 -3.58
CA ILE A 63 13.23 -18.39 -2.33
C ILE A 63 12.24 -18.28 -1.16
N PRO A 64 12.36 -19.10 -0.11
CA PRO A 64 11.51 -18.94 1.06
C PRO A 64 11.69 -17.57 1.72
N PHE A 65 10.57 -16.98 2.11
CA PHE A 65 10.55 -15.72 2.84
C PHE A 65 10.17 -16.00 4.29
N ASP A 66 11.15 -15.94 5.18
CA ASP A 66 11.00 -16.11 6.62
C ASP A 66 11.86 -15.08 7.35
N ILE A 67 11.87 -15.12 8.68
CA ILE A 67 12.66 -14.17 9.48
C ILE A 67 14.14 -14.20 9.10
N ILE A 68 14.69 -15.39 8.87
CA ILE A 68 16.12 -15.57 8.60
C ILE A 68 16.48 -14.98 7.24
N THR A 69 15.75 -15.34 6.19
CA THR A 69 16.00 -14.84 4.84
C THR A 69 15.72 -13.34 4.74
N ALA A 70 14.65 -12.88 5.39
CA ALA A 70 14.31 -11.45 5.43
C ALA A 70 15.41 -10.64 6.11
N LYS A 71 15.87 -11.09 7.28
CA LYS A 71 16.97 -10.45 8.01
C LYS A 71 18.21 -10.34 7.15
N THR A 72 18.64 -11.44 6.56
CA THR A 72 19.85 -11.50 5.74
C THR A 72 19.78 -10.52 4.57
N TYR A 73 18.65 -10.51 3.87
CA TYR A 73 18.47 -9.65 2.72
C TYR A 73 18.42 -8.17 3.09
N LEU A 74 17.70 -7.84 4.14
CA LEU A 74 17.57 -6.46 4.61
C LEU A 74 18.91 -5.92 5.14
N GLU A 75 19.71 -6.77 5.79
CA GLU A 75 21.07 -6.42 6.20
C GLU A 75 21.95 -6.11 4.99
N GLN A 76 21.92 -6.96 3.97
CA GLN A 76 22.70 -6.77 2.75
C GLN A 76 22.35 -5.47 2.03
N GLN A 77 21.07 -5.08 2.08
CA GLN A 77 20.61 -3.82 1.49
C GLN A 77 20.81 -2.61 2.40
N GLY A 78 21.24 -2.82 3.64
CA GLY A 78 21.48 -1.74 4.58
C GLY A 78 20.21 -1.10 5.13
N VAL A 79 19.05 -1.77 5.05
CA VAL A 79 17.76 -1.23 5.46
C VAL A 79 17.13 -1.96 6.66
N LEU A 80 17.81 -2.93 7.24
CA LEU A 80 17.25 -3.72 8.35
C LEU A 80 16.81 -2.83 9.52
N GLU A 81 17.67 -1.92 9.95
CA GLU A 81 17.33 -1.03 11.07
C GLU A 81 16.18 -0.08 10.75
N SER A 82 16.10 0.38 9.50
CA SER A 82 15.04 1.28 9.06
C SER A 82 13.66 0.62 9.00
N VAL A 83 13.61 -0.71 8.84
CA VAL A 83 12.34 -1.45 8.88
C VAL A 83 11.96 -1.92 10.29
N GLY A 84 12.77 -1.60 11.29
CA GLY A 84 12.48 -1.94 12.68
C GLY A 84 13.34 -3.07 13.27
N GLY A 85 14.31 -3.57 12.50
CA GLY A 85 15.26 -4.60 12.96
C GLY A 85 14.62 -5.98 13.09
N VAL A 86 15.43 -6.91 13.61
CA VAL A 86 15.00 -8.31 13.84
C VAL A 86 13.84 -8.39 14.82
N ASP A 87 13.80 -7.52 15.83
CA ASP A 87 12.74 -7.52 16.84
C ASP A 87 11.38 -7.26 16.21
N TYR A 88 11.32 -6.33 15.26
CA TYR A 88 10.07 -6.04 14.55
C TYR A 88 9.63 -7.23 13.68
N LEU A 89 10.57 -7.82 12.93
CA LEU A 89 10.27 -9.00 12.12
C LEU A 89 9.77 -10.17 12.97
N SER A 90 10.38 -10.39 14.14
CA SER A 90 9.98 -11.44 15.09
C SER A 90 8.60 -11.18 15.63
N LYS A 91 8.29 -9.91 15.94
CA LYS A 91 6.95 -9.49 16.40
C LYS A 91 5.88 -9.77 15.33
N LEU A 92 6.16 -9.43 14.09
CA LEU A 92 5.26 -9.71 12.97
C LEU A 92 5.03 -11.22 12.82
N ALA A 93 6.10 -12.00 12.77
CA ALA A 93 6.01 -13.43 12.57
C ALA A 93 5.20 -14.12 13.67
N SER A 94 5.36 -13.70 14.93
CA SER A 94 4.63 -14.30 16.05
C SER A 94 3.12 -14.07 15.98
N ALA A 95 2.67 -13.02 15.31
CA ALA A 95 1.26 -12.72 15.12
C ALA A 95 0.63 -13.48 13.95
N GLY A 96 1.45 -14.07 13.07
CA GLY A 96 0.99 -14.68 11.82
C GLY A 96 0.07 -15.88 12.00
N ALA A 97 0.25 -16.64 13.07
CA ALA A 97 -0.54 -17.84 13.34
C ALA A 97 -2.03 -17.55 13.60
N THR A 98 -2.37 -16.33 13.96
CA THR A 98 -3.74 -15.93 14.26
C THR A 98 -4.47 -15.30 13.07
N VAL A 99 -3.78 -15.07 11.96
CA VAL A 99 -4.36 -14.45 10.77
C VAL A 99 -5.08 -15.50 9.93
N VAL A 100 -6.40 -15.39 9.87
CA VAL A 100 -7.26 -16.39 9.18
C VAL A 100 -7.60 -15.94 7.76
N ASN A 101 -7.78 -14.64 7.53
CA ASN A 101 -8.26 -14.12 6.25
C ASN A 101 -7.35 -13.01 5.72
N VAL A 102 -6.23 -13.41 5.14
CA VAL A 102 -5.23 -12.48 4.60
C VAL A 102 -5.78 -11.65 3.44
N GLU A 103 -6.63 -12.23 2.60
CA GLU A 103 -7.24 -11.51 1.48
C GLU A 103 -8.08 -10.34 1.96
N HIS A 104 -8.86 -10.52 3.01
CA HIS A 104 -9.68 -9.46 3.58
C HIS A 104 -8.82 -8.28 4.06
N TYR A 105 -7.73 -8.57 4.78
CA TYR A 105 -6.81 -7.53 5.21
C TYR A 105 -6.10 -6.85 4.03
N GLY A 106 -5.75 -7.63 3.01
CA GLY A 106 -5.19 -7.07 1.78
C GLY A 106 -6.14 -6.10 1.08
N ARG A 107 -7.43 -6.42 1.06
CA ARG A 107 -8.46 -5.53 0.48
C ARG A 107 -8.60 -4.23 1.28
N ILE A 108 -8.50 -4.29 2.61
CA ILE A 108 -8.51 -3.10 3.45
C ILE A 108 -7.32 -2.18 3.10
N ILE A 109 -6.13 -2.75 2.96
CA ILE A 109 -4.93 -1.99 2.57
C ILE A 109 -5.12 -1.35 1.21
N PHE A 110 -5.58 -2.11 0.24
CA PHE A 110 -5.83 -1.66 -1.12
C PHE A 110 -6.85 -0.52 -1.16
N ASP A 111 -7.97 -0.67 -0.48
CA ASP A 111 -9.02 0.36 -0.45
C ASP A 111 -8.52 1.66 0.21
N ASN A 112 -7.76 1.55 1.29
CA ASN A 112 -7.19 2.74 1.93
C ASN A 112 -6.17 3.45 1.02
N ALA A 113 -5.37 2.70 0.27
CA ALA A 113 -4.46 3.28 -0.71
C ALA A 113 -5.23 4.06 -1.79
N ARG A 114 -6.33 3.50 -2.28
CA ARG A 114 -7.19 4.19 -3.26
C ARG A 114 -7.85 5.44 -2.68
N ARG A 115 -8.21 5.41 -1.38
CA ARG A 115 -8.73 6.61 -0.71
C ARG A 115 -7.66 7.70 -0.61
N ARG A 116 -6.42 7.33 -0.31
CA ARG A 116 -5.31 8.29 -0.30
C ARG A 116 -5.08 8.89 -1.69
N ASP A 117 -5.15 8.08 -2.73
CA ASP A 117 -5.03 8.55 -4.12
C ASP A 117 -6.16 9.52 -4.48
N LEU A 118 -7.38 9.21 -4.04
CA LEU A 118 -8.53 10.09 -4.26
C LEU A 118 -8.37 11.44 -3.56
N ILE A 119 -7.87 11.42 -2.32
CA ILE A 119 -7.57 12.64 -1.55
C ILE A 119 -6.50 13.46 -2.27
N GLY A 120 -5.41 12.83 -2.71
CA GLY A 120 -4.35 13.49 -3.45
C GLY A 120 -4.85 14.12 -4.74
N LEU A 121 -5.71 13.44 -5.48
CA LEU A 121 -6.33 13.96 -6.68
C LEU A 121 -7.20 15.19 -6.36
N GLY A 122 -8.01 15.11 -5.30
CA GLY A 122 -8.84 16.24 -4.86
C GLY A 122 -8.00 17.46 -4.51
N GLN A 123 -6.91 17.28 -3.77
CA GLN A 123 -5.99 18.38 -3.44
C GLN A 123 -5.36 18.98 -4.69
N ASN A 124 -4.93 18.17 -5.64
CA ASN A 124 -4.36 18.63 -6.90
C ASN A 124 -5.38 19.41 -7.73
N ILE A 125 -6.64 19.01 -7.72
CA ILE A 125 -7.73 19.75 -8.40
C ILE A 125 -7.88 21.13 -7.76
N ILE A 126 -7.92 21.19 -6.42
CA ILE A 126 -8.05 22.45 -5.69
C ILE A 126 -6.85 23.35 -6.00
N ASP A 127 -5.64 22.85 -5.86
CA ASP A 127 -4.43 23.64 -6.08
C ASP A 127 -4.34 24.15 -7.52
N SER A 128 -4.67 23.33 -8.50
CA SER A 128 -4.69 23.73 -9.91
C SER A 128 -5.72 24.82 -10.17
N ALA A 129 -6.87 24.74 -9.51
CA ALA A 129 -7.94 25.73 -9.70
C ALA A 129 -7.55 27.12 -9.19
N TYR A 130 -6.70 27.20 -8.16
CA TYR A 130 -6.20 28.46 -7.64
C TYR A 130 -5.08 29.05 -8.49
N THR A 131 -4.50 28.27 -9.43
CA THR A 131 -3.38 28.73 -10.26
C THR A 131 -3.92 29.24 -11.60
N GLU A 132 -3.68 30.53 -11.90
CA GLU A 132 -3.96 31.11 -13.21
C GLU A 132 -2.71 31.00 -14.06
N ASP A 133 -2.82 30.28 -15.18
CA ASP A 133 -1.72 30.10 -16.13
C ASP A 133 -2.29 30.17 -17.55
N ILE A 134 -1.61 30.89 -18.42
CA ILE A 134 -2.02 31.05 -19.82
C ILE A 134 -2.01 29.70 -20.53
N ASP A 135 -1.05 28.84 -20.19
CA ASP A 135 -0.87 27.53 -20.83
C ASP A 135 -1.75 26.44 -20.20
N ASN A 136 -2.40 26.72 -19.06
CA ASN A 136 -3.23 25.77 -18.36
C ASN A 136 -4.62 26.34 -18.12
N THR A 137 -5.47 26.28 -19.18
CA THR A 137 -6.82 26.81 -19.15
C THR A 137 -7.74 26.02 -18.21
N VAL A 138 -8.85 26.62 -17.83
CA VAL A 138 -9.86 25.96 -16.98
C VAL A 138 -10.38 24.69 -17.64
N ASP A 139 -10.60 24.69 -18.93
CA ASP A 139 -11.06 23.49 -19.67
C ASP A 139 -10.00 22.40 -19.63
N SER A 140 -8.72 22.75 -19.77
CA SER A 140 -7.60 21.81 -19.66
C SER A 140 -7.51 21.21 -18.25
N GLN A 141 -7.73 22.02 -17.21
CA GLN A 141 -7.74 21.54 -15.81
C GLN A 141 -8.87 20.54 -15.57
N ILE A 142 -10.06 20.81 -16.11
CA ILE A 142 -11.21 19.92 -16.00
C ILE A 142 -10.93 18.59 -16.73
N GLU A 143 -10.43 18.65 -17.95
CA GLU A 143 -10.06 17.44 -18.71
C GLU A 143 -9.01 16.59 -17.98
N SER A 144 -8.01 17.23 -17.39
CA SER A 144 -6.98 16.55 -16.62
C SER A 144 -7.58 15.85 -15.39
N ALA A 145 -8.48 16.52 -14.67
CA ALA A 145 -9.16 15.95 -13.51
C ALA A 145 -10.02 14.75 -13.91
N GLU A 146 -10.78 14.85 -15.00
CA GLU A 146 -11.60 13.76 -15.53
C GLU A 146 -10.73 12.55 -15.90
N GLN A 147 -9.62 12.77 -16.58
CA GLN A 147 -8.72 11.69 -17.01
C GLN A 147 -8.11 10.97 -15.81
N ARG A 148 -7.67 11.72 -14.81
CA ARG A 148 -7.06 11.14 -13.61
C ARG A 148 -8.09 10.37 -12.79
N LEU A 149 -9.32 10.88 -12.68
CA LEU A 149 -10.40 10.16 -11.99
C LEU A 149 -10.76 8.89 -12.72
N PHE A 150 -10.84 8.94 -14.05
CA PHE A 150 -11.09 7.76 -14.88
C PHE A 150 -10.00 6.70 -14.69
N ASN A 151 -8.74 7.10 -14.68
CA ASN A 151 -7.62 6.17 -14.48
C ASN A 151 -7.70 5.49 -13.11
N LEU A 152 -8.03 6.25 -12.07
CA LEU A 152 -8.19 5.71 -10.72
C LEU A 152 -9.35 4.71 -10.64
N ALA A 153 -10.48 5.01 -11.27
CA ALA A 153 -11.63 4.12 -11.34
C ALA A 153 -11.32 2.85 -12.14
N SER A 154 -10.61 2.98 -13.27
CA SER A 154 -10.25 1.86 -14.15
C SER A 154 -9.31 0.89 -13.46
N THR A 155 -8.36 1.35 -12.67
CA THR A 155 -7.45 0.51 -11.90
C THR A 155 -8.23 -0.41 -10.95
N GLY A 156 -9.22 0.14 -10.23
CA GLY A 156 -10.05 -0.65 -9.34
C GLY A 156 -10.94 -1.66 -10.07
N GLN A 157 -11.44 -1.30 -11.25
CA GLN A 157 -12.29 -2.19 -12.06
C GLN A 157 -11.51 -3.33 -12.72
N SER A 158 -10.29 -3.09 -13.18
CA SER A 158 -9.44 -4.10 -13.80
C SER A 158 -9.19 -5.28 -12.86
N GLU A 159 -9.03 -4.99 -11.58
CA GLU A 159 -8.78 -6.02 -10.58
C GLU A 159 -10.03 -6.81 -10.23
N GLN A 160 -11.21 -6.20 -10.34
CA GLN A 160 -12.49 -6.89 -10.14
C GLN A 160 -12.87 -7.78 -11.30
N SER A 161 -12.42 -7.50 -12.51
CA SER A 161 -12.76 -8.24 -13.71
C SER A 161 -11.83 -9.43 -13.98
N MET A 162 -10.75 -9.58 -13.24
CA MET A 162 -9.80 -10.69 -13.35
C MET A 162 -10.14 -11.86 -12.41
N VAL A 163 -11.41 -12.05 -12.12
CA VAL A 163 -11.88 -13.21 -11.33
C VAL A 163 -12.09 -14.42 -12.23
#